data_d304f8b67ef789a98f37cada63775578
#
_entry.id   d304f8b67ef789a98f37cada63775578
#
_cell.length_a   1.000
_cell.length_b   1.000
_cell.length_c   1.000
_cell.angle_alpha   90.00
_cell.angle_beta   90.00
_cell.angle_gamma   90.00
#
_symmetry.space_group_name_H-M   'P 1'
#
loop_
_entity.id
_entity.type
_entity.pdbx_description
1 polymer ?
#
loop_
_entity_poly.entity_id
_entity_poly.type
_entity_poly.pdbx_seq_one_letter_code
_entity_poly.pdbx_strand_id
1 'polypeptide(L)'
;MRMVVLHNADVIDGRGGDPRRGIDIVIAGDAIREIVPSRPAESYETVDEIVDCAGMLAIPGLINNHTHGTAXGPLFPSGHVGLAPEQVLANLDRHLLEGTTTVLCVDGFVMADDLARTDSAHPVNVRLASCNTPACLAAATIADGGGLTEANRRFTARQAVGAGAVALGEIGAGHTLGGGGASYLYIPAEIARRTGVTITPRQANGLKIAVLGRHIAVSAFDRDAVEQALAAAGLTGRLSVEDVRDLVSSIVLPAFDVALHGLGEAAEQARALGVPVVVHNAAASMTQVMPLADTDVTMIAGHSNHSSFELREALEHAERLREAGVIVDVSTLDTFGARRLTTGPELLYALFSAGLVDTISTDYAGGHHDPILLAIDRSVAAGVVSLPAAIAMATANVADAIPGLASRRGRVVPGAIADLVVTDPARLAAVDTVLIGGEIAVRHGRRATD
;
A
#
# COMPACT_ATOMS: atom_id res chain seq x y z
N MET A 1 15.57 25.74 -19.77
CA MET A 1 14.82 24.98 -18.73
C MET A 1 13.36 25.02 -19.15
N ARG A 2 12.77 23.84 -19.29
CA ARG A 2 11.38 23.71 -19.74
C ARG A 2 10.43 24.38 -18.78
N MET A 3 9.42 25.07 -19.30
CA MET A 3 8.39 25.71 -18.49
C MET A 3 7.00 25.23 -18.91
N VAL A 4 6.21 24.79 -17.92
CA VAL A 4 4.84 24.31 -18.11
C VAL A 4 3.93 25.09 -17.18
N VAL A 5 2.72 25.43 -17.64
CA VAL A 5 1.70 26.07 -16.80
C VAL A 5 0.47 25.16 -16.77
N LEU A 6 0.04 24.77 -15.57
CA LEU A 6 -1.32 24.25 -15.37
C LEU A 6 -2.21 25.47 -15.17
N HIS A 7 -3.03 25.77 -16.16
CA HIS A 7 -3.74 27.04 -16.27
C HIS A 7 -5.19 26.94 -15.77
N ASN A 8 -5.57 27.82 -14.85
CA ASN A 8 -6.95 27.99 -14.39
C ASN A 8 -7.52 26.75 -13.71
N ALA A 9 -6.73 26.09 -12.85
CA ALA A 9 -7.17 24.94 -12.07
C ALA A 9 -7.80 25.36 -10.73
N ASP A 10 -8.68 24.53 -10.20
CA ASP A 10 -8.95 24.55 -8.76
C ASP A 10 -7.84 23.70 -8.11
N VAL A 11 -7.32 24.12 -6.95
CA VAL A 11 -6.11 23.50 -6.37
C VAL A 11 -6.38 23.12 -4.92
N ILE A 12 -6.08 21.86 -4.57
CA ILE A 12 -5.93 21.40 -3.19
C ILE A 12 -4.43 21.14 -2.98
N ASP A 13 -3.85 21.80 -1.97
CA ASP A 13 -2.39 21.83 -1.84
C ASP A 13 -1.78 20.63 -1.12
N GLY A 14 -2.60 19.68 -0.63
CA GLY A 14 -2.14 18.47 0.05
C GLY A 14 -1.96 18.61 1.56
N ARG A 15 -2.21 19.80 2.13
CA ARG A 15 -2.03 20.04 3.57
C ARG A 15 -3.36 20.12 4.35
N GLY A 16 -4.45 19.73 3.71
CA GLY A 16 -5.78 19.70 4.34
C GLY A 16 -6.52 21.04 4.30
N GLY A 17 -5.95 22.07 3.67
CA GLY A 17 -6.59 23.38 3.53
C GLY A 17 -7.66 23.41 2.44
N ASP A 18 -8.57 24.39 2.53
CA ASP A 18 -9.65 24.56 1.56
C ASP A 18 -9.15 24.74 0.13
N PRO A 19 -9.89 24.24 -0.87
CA PRO A 19 -9.51 24.40 -2.27
C PRO A 19 -9.43 25.88 -2.67
N ARG A 20 -8.40 26.23 -3.44
CA ARG A 20 -8.26 27.56 -4.06
C ARG A 20 -8.72 27.43 -5.51
N ARG A 21 -9.54 28.39 -5.95
CA ARG A 21 -10.13 28.36 -7.30
C ARG A 21 -9.39 29.30 -8.25
N GLY A 22 -9.38 28.90 -9.53
CA GLY A 22 -8.85 29.74 -10.59
C GLY A 22 -7.38 30.07 -10.40
N ILE A 23 -6.55 29.05 -10.30
CA ILE A 23 -5.12 29.16 -9.98
C ILE A 23 -4.29 28.67 -11.16
N ASP A 24 -3.21 29.40 -11.45
CA ASP A 24 -2.14 28.91 -12.36
C ASP A 24 -0.99 28.38 -11.53
N ILE A 25 -0.55 27.15 -11.86
CA ILE A 25 0.65 26.54 -11.28
C ILE A 25 1.74 26.62 -12.37
N VAL A 26 2.78 27.43 -12.13
CA VAL A 26 3.88 27.62 -13.05
C VAL A 26 5.02 26.69 -12.62
N ILE A 27 5.46 25.84 -13.52
CA ILE A 27 6.48 24.82 -13.32
C ILE A 27 7.71 25.20 -14.15
N ALA A 28 8.89 25.14 -13.54
CA ALA A 28 10.16 25.42 -14.22
C ALA A 28 11.11 24.26 -13.94
N GLY A 29 11.46 23.52 -14.99
CA GLY A 29 12.21 22.28 -14.84
C GLY A 29 11.41 21.26 -14.04
N ASP A 30 11.98 20.77 -12.95
CA ASP A 30 11.35 19.75 -12.11
C ASP A 30 10.51 20.32 -10.94
N ALA A 31 10.47 21.66 -10.78
CA ALA A 31 9.93 22.26 -9.55
C ALA A 31 8.77 23.23 -9.84
N ILE A 32 7.86 23.33 -8.88
CA ILE A 32 6.84 24.37 -8.88
C ILE A 32 7.53 25.69 -8.59
N ARG A 33 7.45 26.63 -9.51
CA ARG A 33 8.07 27.95 -9.40
C ARG A 33 7.17 28.93 -8.68
N GLU A 34 5.88 29.01 -9.10
CA GLU A 34 4.92 29.95 -8.51
C GLU A 34 3.50 29.40 -8.61
N ILE A 35 2.64 29.90 -7.76
CA ILE A 35 1.23 29.54 -7.67
C ILE A 35 0.48 30.86 -7.52
N VAL A 36 -0.23 31.26 -8.56
CA VAL A 36 -0.81 32.60 -8.68
C VAL A 36 -2.28 32.54 -9.11
N PRO A 37 -3.08 33.58 -8.81
CA PRO A 37 -4.40 33.67 -9.42
C PRO A 37 -4.29 33.61 -10.94
N SER A 38 -5.22 32.93 -11.60
CA SER A 38 -5.18 32.71 -13.04
C SER A 38 -5.22 34.05 -13.79
N ARG A 39 -4.42 34.13 -14.83
CA ARG A 39 -4.29 35.28 -15.71
C ARG A 39 -4.41 34.84 -17.16
N PRO A 40 -4.69 35.74 -18.10
CA PRO A 40 -4.87 35.33 -19.51
C PRO A 40 -3.70 34.49 -20.02
N ALA A 41 -4.01 33.39 -20.72
CA ALA A 41 -3.00 32.47 -21.22
C ALA A 41 -1.95 33.19 -22.07
N GLU A 42 -2.38 34.21 -22.80
CA GLU A 42 -1.53 35.02 -23.66
C GLU A 42 -0.41 35.77 -22.88
N SER A 43 -0.58 35.92 -21.57
CA SER A 43 0.44 36.57 -20.74
C SER A 43 1.67 35.66 -20.49
N TYR A 44 1.60 34.39 -20.87
CA TYR A 44 2.69 33.42 -20.73
C TYR A 44 3.50 33.32 -22.02
N GLU A 45 4.19 34.40 -22.39
CA GLU A 45 4.91 34.50 -23.68
C GLU A 45 6.09 33.51 -23.84
N THR A 46 6.65 33.04 -22.73
CA THR A 46 7.92 32.28 -22.76
C THR A 46 7.77 30.86 -22.19
N VAL A 47 6.55 30.34 -22.05
CA VAL A 47 6.37 28.96 -21.58
C VAL A 47 6.35 28.00 -22.77
N ASP A 48 6.83 26.79 -22.52
CA ASP A 48 6.88 25.75 -23.55
C ASP A 48 5.52 25.11 -23.75
N GLU A 49 4.70 25.08 -22.69
CA GLU A 49 3.40 24.42 -22.75
C GLU A 49 2.42 24.98 -21.71
N ILE A 50 1.17 25.18 -22.14
CA ILE A 50 0.06 25.55 -21.26
C ILE A 50 -0.95 24.41 -21.32
N VAL A 51 -1.26 23.82 -20.15
CA VAL A 51 -2.28 22.80 -20.00
C VAL A 51 -3.53 23.49 -19.44
N ASP A 52 -4.60 23.53 -20.22
CA ASP A 52 -5.86 24.13 -19.79
C ASP A 52 -6.52 23.20 -18.75
N CYS A 53 -6.68 23.71 -17.53
CA CYS A 53 -7.26 22.97 -16.41
C CYS A 53 -8.58 23.58 -15.95
N ALA A 54 -9.23 24.41 -16.79
CA ALA A 54 -10.50 25.06 -16.44
C ALA A 54 -11.56 24.02 -16.05
N GLY A 55 -12.12 24.14 -14.86
CA GLY A 55 -13.10 23.18 -14.33
C GLY A 55 -12.50 21.88 -13.80
N MET A 56 -11.17 21.76 -13.78
CA MET A 56 -10.47 20.58 -13.27
C MET A 56 -9.85 20.89 -11.91
N LEU A 57 -9.55 19.83 -11.17
CA LEU A 57 -8.89 19.87 -9.86
C LEU A 57 -7.43 19.44 -10.01
N ALA A 58 -6.51 20.29 -9.56
CA ALA A 58 -5.10 19.95 -9.47
C ALA A 58 -4.73 19.64 -8.02
N ILE A 59 -4.07 18.52 -7.81
CA ILE A 59 -3.64 18.03 -6.50
C ILE A 59 -2.19 17.57 -6.59
N PRO A 60 -1.49 17.38 -5.46
CA PRO A 60 -0.17 16.75 -5.50
C PRO A 60 -0.28 15.32 -6.07
N GLY A 61 0.76 14.85 -6.71
CA GLY A 61 0.86 13.44 -7.08
C GLY A 61 0.70 12.57 -5.83
N LEU A 62 -0.09 11.51 -5.95
CA LEU A 62 -0.35 10.62 -4.82
C LEU A 62 0.92 9.87 -4.42
N ILE A 63 1.07 9.65 -3.13
CA ILE A 63 2.18 8.89 -2.55
C ILE A 63 1.58 7.68 -1.85
N ASN A 64 1.94 6.49 -2.33
CA ASN A 64 1.39 5.23 -1.83
C ASN A 64 2.45 4.53 -0.99
N ASN A 65 2.24 4.50 0.33
CA ASN A 65 3.24 3.98 1.28
C ASN A 65 3.20 2.45 1.47
N HIS A 66 2.40 1.74 0.66
CA HIS A 66 2.30 0.28 0.84
C HIS A 66 1.91 -0.37 -0.49
N THR A 67 2.91 -0.92 -1.20
CA THR A 67 2.65 -1.65 -2.46
C THR A 67 3.50 -2.91 -2.53
N HIS A 68 2.97 -3.90 -3.25
CA HIS A 68 3.70 -5.12 -3.61
C HIS A 68 3.75 -5.25 -5.13
N GLY A 69 4.86 -5.82 -5.65
CA GLY A 69 5.03 -6.08 -7.08
C GLY A 69 5.26 -4.80 -7.90
N THR A 70 5.83 -3.79 -7.27
CA THR A 70 6.16 -2.51 -7.93
C THR A 70 7.67 -2.33 -8.15
N ALA A 71 8.43 -3.36 -7.88
CA ALA A 71 9.86 -3.41 -8.21
C ALA A 71 10.25 -4.81 -8.66
N UNK A 72 11.20 -5.08 -9.46
CA UNK A 72 11.66 -6.22 -9.80
C UNK A 72 12.24 -6.83 -8.70
N GLY A 73 12.55 -7.98 -8.57
CA GLY A 73 13.15 -8.66 -7.41
C GLY A 73 12.17 -9.63 -6.75
N PRO A 74 12.53 -10.18 -5.61
CA PRO A 74 11.62 -11.08 -4.88
C PRO A 74 10.31 -10.38 -4.52
N LEU A 75 9.21 -11.14 -4.60
CA LEU A 75 7.86 -10.62 -4.34
C LEU A 75 7.45 -10.98 -2.92
N PHE A 76 6.81 -10.06 -2.24
CA PHE A 76 6.27 -10.20 -0.88
C PHE A 76 7.34 -10.48 0.20
N PRO A 77 7.05 -10.13 1.45
CA PRO A 77 7.96 -10.48 2.55
C PRO A 77 8.11 -11.97 2.83
N SER A 78 7.41 -12.82 2.09
CA SER A 78 7.71 -14.27 2.08
C SER A 78 8.85 -14.64 1.14
N GLY A 79 9.39 -13.67 0.40
CA GLY A 79 10.47 -13.96 -0.57
C GLY A 79 10.01 -14.82 -1.73
N HIS A 80 8.79 -14.66 -2.18
CA HIS A 80 8.23 -15.38 -3.32
C HIS A 80 8.97 -15.02 -4.61
N VAL A 81 8.88 -15.89 -5.61
CA VAL A 81 9.48 -15.63 -6.94
C VAL A 81 8.94 -14.31 -7.49
N GLY A 82 9.82 -13.46 -7.97
CA GLY A 82 9.48 -12.16 -8.52
C GLY A 82 8.60 -12.22 -9.76
N LEU A 83 7.88 -11.16 -9.98
CA LEU A 83 7.07 -11.00 -11.20
C LEU A 83 7.97 -10.81 -12.43
N ALA A 84 7.45 -11.16 -13.60
CA ALA A 84 8.10 -10.82 -14.87
C ALA A 84 8.23 -9.29 -14.98
N PRO A 85 9.33 -8.79 -15.58
CA PRO A 85 9.53 -7.33 -15.69
C PRO A 85 8.33 -6.60 -16.29
N GLU A 86 7.71 -7.17 -17.32
CA GLU A 86 6.55 -6.57 -17.99
C GLU A 86 5.36 -6.43 -17.03
N GLN A 87 5.22 -7.38 -16.09
CA GLN A 87 4.14 -7.30 -15.11
C GLN A 87 4.41 -6.22 -14.08
N VAL A 88 5.66 -6.05 -13.65
CA VAL A 88 6.06 -4.97 -12.74
C VAL A 88 5.75 -3.61 -13.38
N LEU A 89 6.14 -3.43 -14.65
CA LEU A 89 5.88 -2.18 -15.37
C LEU A 89 4.38 -1.94 -15.56
N ALA A 90 3.61 -3.00 -15.85
CA ALA A 90 2.15 -2.87 -15.95
C ALA A 90 1.51 -2.48 -14.60
N ASN A 91 2.06 -2.99 -13.49
CA ASN A 91 1.61 -2.57 -12.16
C ASN A 91 1.90 -1.09 -11.92
N LEU A 92 3.09 -0.63 -12.29
CA LEU A 92 3.46 0.79 -12.16
C LEU A 92 2.63 1.68 -13.10
N ASP A 93 2.36 1.22 -14.34
CA ASP A 93 1.46 1.91 -15.27
C ASP A 93 0.08 2.10 -14.64
N ARG A 94 -0.43 1.07 -13.99
CA ARG A 94 -1.73 1.15 -13.33
C ARG A 94 -1.72 2.22 -12.24
N HIS A 95 -0.71 2.21 -11.37
CA HIS A 95 -0.57 3.24 -10.33
C HIS A 95 -0.47 4.65 -10.94
N LEU A 96 0.34 4.80 -11.99
CA LEU A 96 0.53 6.09 -12.68
C LEU A 96 -0.78 6.62 -13.24
N LEU A 97 -1.53 5.76 -13.95
CA LEU A 97 -2.82 6.13 -14.55
C LEU A 97 -3.88 6.46 -13.48
N GLU A 98 -3.69 5.97 -12.26
CA GLU A 98 -4.55 6.28 -11.11
C GLU A 98 -4.08 7.51 -10.32
N GLY A 99 -3.00 8.20 -10.79
CA GLY A 99 -2.50 9.43 -10.17
C GLY A 99 -1.40 9.24 -9.14
N THR A 100 -0.91 8.02 -8.96
CA THR A 100 0.18 7.76 -8.02
C THR A 100 1.52 8.03 -8.68
N THR A 101 2.32 8.93 -8.11
CA THR A 101 3.63 9.34 -8.65
C THR A 101 4.80 8.77 -7.84
N THR A 102 4.55 8.32 -6.62
CA THR A 102 5.57 7.73 -5.75
C THR A 102 4.98 6.52 -5.03
N VAL A 103 5.72 5.41 -5.00
CA VAL A 103 5.31 4.20 -4.27
C VAL A 103 6.42 3.73 -3.35
N LEU A 104 6.04 3.18 -2.20
CA LEU A 104 6.92 2.40 -1.35
C LEU A 104 6.66 0.92 -1.64
N CYS A 105 7.64 0.25 -2.23
CA CYS A 105 7.60 -1.19 -2.42
C CYS A 105 7.97 -1.86 -1.09
N VAL A 106 7.03 -2.59 -0.51
CA VAL A 106 7.24 -3.26 0.78
C VAL A 106 7.42 -4.78 0.61
N ASP A 107 7.91 -5.21 -0.56
CA ASP A 107 8.23 -6.63 -0.79
C ASP A 107 9.40 -7.13 0.07
N GLY A 108 10.16 -6.21 0.64
CA GLY A 108 11.07 -6.49 1.73
C GLY A 108 12.45 -7.01 1.35
N PHE A 109 12.59 -7.71 0.22
CA PHE A 109 13.86 -8.32 -0.18
C PHE A 109 14.38 -7.83 -1.53
N VAL A 110 13.79 -6.78 -2.06
CA VAL A 110 14.25 -6.12 -3.29
C VAL A 110 15.61 -5.46 -3.03
N MET A 111 16.57 -5.62 -3.94
CA MET A 111 17.91 -5.06 -3.78
C MET A 111 18.07 -3.79 -4.63
N ALA A 112 19.13 -3.03 -4.34
CA ALA A 112 19.38 -1.76 -5.01
C ALA A 112 19.49 -1.91 -6.54
N ASP A 113 20.10 -3.00 -7.01
CA ASP A 113 20.23 -3.25 -8.46
C ASP A 113 18.87 -3.50 -9.12
N ASP A 114 17.96 -4.19 -8.39
CA ASP A 114 16.59 -4.43 -8.87
C ASP A 114 15.82 -3.10 -8.97
N LEU A 115 15.99 -2.25 -7.95
CA LEU A 115 15.39 -0.90 -7.95
C LEU A 115 15.92 -0.06 -9.10
N ALA A 116 17.24 -0.06 -9.33
CA ALA A 116 17.85 0.72 -10.40
C ALA A 116 17.28 0.30 -11.78
N ARG A 117 17.07 -1.00 -12.00
CA ARG A 117 16.44 -1.47 -13.24
C ARG A 117 14.99 -1.00 -13.36
N THR A 118 14.26 -0.98 -12.26
CA THR A 118 12.86 -0.49 -12.23
C THR A 118 12.81 1.00 -12.54
N ASP A 119 13.61 1.81 -11.83
CA ASP A 119 13.65 3.27 -11.98
C ASP A 119 14.06 3.69 -13.40
N SER A 120 14.97 2.93 -14.05
CA SER A 120 15.40 3.24 -15.41
C SER A 120 14.31 2.94 -16.46
N ALA A 121 13.31 2.13 -16.10
CA ALA A 121 12.28 1.67 -17.04
C ALA A 121 10.94 2.37 -16.87
N HIS A 122 10.73 3.12 -15.76
CA HIS A 122 9.41 3.71 -15.48
C HIS A 122 9.52 5.03 -14.72
N PRO A 123 8.68 6.04 -15.04
CA PRO A 123 8.78 7.36 -14.42
C PRO A 123 8.29 7.44 -12.97
N VAL A 124 7.47 6.51 -12.49
CA VAL A 124 7.00 6.51 -11.09
C VAL A 124 8.20 6.35 -10.16
N ASN A 125 8.28 7.18 -9.12
CA ASN A 125 9.34 7.10 -8.12
C ASN A 125 9.10 5.88 -7.23
N VAL A 126 9.97 4.88 -7.33
CA VAL A 126 9.90 3.69 -6.47
C VAL A 126 10.92 3.84 -5.35
N ARG A 127 10.50 3.57 -4.12
CA ARG A 127 11.40 3.49 -2.97
C ARG A 127 11.16 2.17 -2.26
N LEU A 128 12.15 1.70 -1.52
CA LEU A 128 12.10 0.37 -0.90
C LEU A 128 11.97 0.46 0.61
N ALA A 129 11.18 -0.46 1.16
CA ALA A 129 11.30 -0.88 2.55
C ALA A 129 11.96 -2.25 2.57
N SER A 130 12.68 -2.55 3.65
CA SER A 130 13.47 -3.78 3.74
C SER A 130 13.02 -4.67 4.89
N CYS A 131 12.95 -5.99 4.63
CA CYS A 131 12.72 -7.04 5.63
C CYS A 131 14.00 -7.83 5.94
N ASN A 132 15.18 -7.29 5.66
CA ASN A 132 16.44 -8.00 5.84
C ASN A 132 16.88 -8.04 7.31
N THR A 133 15.96 -8.46 8.21
CA THR A 133 16.27 -8.81 9.60
C THR A 133 16.31 -10.33 9.74
N PRO A 134 17.06 -10.88 10.71
CA PRO A 134 17.15 -12.33 10.88
C PRO A 134 15.81 -13.04 11.01
N ALA A 135 14.89 -12.52 11.83
CA ALA A 135 13.59 -13.17 12.03
C ALA A 135 12.71 -13.09 10.78
N CYS A 136 12.71 -11.95 10.06
CA CYS A 136 11.93 -11.83 8.83
C CYS A 136 12.46 -12.78 7.74
N LEU A 137 13.78 -12.87 7.62
CA LEU A 137 14.41 -13.79 6.66
C LEU A 137 14.09 -15.25 7.00
N ALA A 138 14.12 -15.60 8.30
CA ALA A 138 13.75 -16.94 8.75
C ALA A 138 12.28 -17.25 8.43
N ALA A 139 11.37 -16.33 8.75
CA ALA A 139 9.94 -16.49 8.48
C ALA A 139 9.69 -16.63 6.96
N ALA A 140 10.34 -15.80 6.16
CA ALA A 140 10.24 -15.85 4.69
C ALA A 140 10.70 -17.22 4.17
N THR A 141 11.84 -17.71 4.67
CA THR A 141 12.39 -19.00 4.25
C THR A 141 11.46 -20.16 4.61
N ILE A 142 10.80 -20.08 5.77
CA ILE A 142 9.84 -21.10 6.20
C ILE A 142 8.56 -21.05 5.35
N ALA A 143 8.06 -19.85 5.09
CA ALA A 143 6.77 -19.67 4.37
C ALA A 143 6.92 -19.98 2.87
N ASP A 144 8.04 -19.59 2.25
CA ASP A 144 8.23 -19.67 0.81
C ASP A 144 9.72 -19.63 0.44
N GLY A 145 10.29 -18.41 0.35
CA GLY A 145 11.71 -18.21 0.06
C GLY A 145 12.16 -18.55 -1.36
N GLY A 146 11.22 -18.87 -2.26
CA GLY A 146 11.55 -19.37 -3.61
C GLY A 146 12.22 -18.34 -4.50
N GLY A 147 12.06 -17.04 -4.22
CA GLY A 147 12.69 -15.95 -4.96
C GLY A 147 13.98 -15.44 -4.31
N LEU A 148 14.35 -15.94 -3.13
CA LEU A 148 15.52 -15.44 -2.40
C LEU A 148 16.81 -16.04 -2.94
N THR A 149 17.70 -15.19 -3.43
CA THR A 149 19.05 -15.57 -3.82
C THR A 149 19.97 -15.65 -2.59
N GLU A 150 21.18 -16.14 -2.79
CA GLU A 150 22.21 -16.13 -1.75
C GLU A 150 22.55 -14.69 -1.33
N ALA A 151 22.50 -13.74 -2.26
CA ALA A 151 22.72 -12.32 -1.96
C ALA A 151 21.65 -11.78 -1.02
N ASN A 152 20.35 -12.07 -1.31
CA ASN A 152 19.25 -11.67 -0.42
C ASN A 152 19.43 -12.24 0.99
N ARG A 153 19.84 -13.52 1.09
CA ARG A 153 19.99 -14.21 2.38
C ARG A 153 21.13 -13.68 3.25
N ARG A 154 22.12 -13.01 2.63
CA ARG A 154 23.25 -12.42 3.35
C ARG A 154 23.10 -10.92 3.60
N PHE A 155 22.14 -10.28 2.92
CA PHE A 155 21.94 -8.84 3.01
C PHE A 155 21.29 -8.49 4.35
N THR A 156 21.75 -7.41 4.97
CA THR A 156 21.23 -6.99 6.29
C THR A 156 20.40 -5.72 6.17
N ALA A 157 19.55 -5.47 7.14
CA ALA A 157 18.77 -4.22 7.20
C ALA A 157 19.68 -2.98 7.15
N ARG A 158 20.84 -3.02 7.84
CA ARG A 158 21.80 -1.91 7.80
C ARG A 158 22.34 -1.69 6.39
N GLN A 159 22.66 -2.75 5.67
CA GLN A 159 23.13 -2.66 4.29
C GLN A 159 22.00 -2.14 3.38
N ALA A 160 20.75 -2.58 3.60
CA ALA A 160 19.61 -2.13 2.81
C ALA A 160 19.37 -0.62 2.99
N VAL A 161 19.38 -0.14 4.23
CA VAL A 161 19.23 1.31 4.53
C VAL A 161 20.42 2.09 3.95
N GLY A 162 21.64 1.57 4.09
CA GLY A 162 22.82 2.16 3.47
C GLY A 162 22.76 2.22 1.95
N ALA A 163 22.00 1.33 1.33
CA ALA A 163 21.79 1.27 -0.12
C ALA A 163 20.53 2.05 -0.57
N GLY A 164 19.86 2.75 0.36
CA GLY A 164 18.75 3.64 0.02
C GLY A 164 17.35 3.18 0.41
N ALA A 165 17.20 2.06 1.12
CA ALA A 165 15.90 1.71 1.67
C ALA A 165 15.48 2.77 2.70
N VAL A 166 14.24 3.23 2.62
CA VAL A 166 13.76 4.37 3.41
C VAL A 166 12.95 3.96 4.65
N ALA A 167 12.69 2.67 4.80
CA ALA A 167 11.94 2.11 5.93
C ALA A 167 12.32 0.64 6.10
N LEU A 168 11.96 0.04 7.23
CA LEU A 168 11.87 -1.41 7.32
C LEU A 168 10.41 -1.83 7.14
N GLY A 169 10.16 -2.90 6.37
CA GLY A 169 8.80 -3.39 6.13
C GLY A 169 8.58 -4.04 4.75
N GLU A 170 7.44 -4.64 4.56
CA GLU A 170 6.36 -4.86 5.54
C GLU A 170 6.76 -5.98 6.51
N ILE A 171 6.77 -5.68 7.79
CA ILE A 171 7.18 -6.66 8.80
C ILE A 171 5.97 -7.49 9.22
N GLY A 172 6.14 -8.80 9.20
CA GLY A 172 5.10 -9.74 9.57
C GLY A 172 3.96 -9.79 8.57
N ALA A 173 4.27 -9.70 7.27
CA ALA A 173 3.29 -9.62 6.20
C ALA A 173 2.29 -10.78 6.18
N GLY A 174 1.21 -10.58 5.46
CA GLY A 174 0.13 -11.56 5.35
C GLY A 174 0.55 -12.94 4.86
N HIS A 175 1.72 -13.07 4.24
CA HIS A 175 2.26 -14.36 3.80
C HIS A 175 2.92 -15.15 4.94
N THR A 176 3.44 -14.46 5.95
CA THR A 176 4.10 -15.10 7.10
C THR A 176 3.24 -15.09 8.37
N LEU A 177 2.25 -14.21 8.45
CA LEU A 177 1.31 -14.12 9.59
C LEU A 177 -0.07 -14.72 9.30
N GLY A 178 -0.18 -15.57 8.26
CA GLY A 178 -1.43 -16.25 7.97
C GLY A 178 -2.57 -15.36 7.47
N GLY A 179 -2.23 -14.19 6.93
CA GLY A 179 -3.21 -13.24 6.39
C GLY A 179 -3.56 -13.51 4.93
N GLY A 180 -3.53 -12.45 4.12
CA GLY A 180 -3.90 -12.49 2.71
C GLY A 180 -3.13 -13.54 1.91
N GLY A 181 -1.82 -13.64 2.12
CA GLY A 181 -0.99 -14.59 1.38
C GLY A 181 -1.46 -16.02 1.53
N ALA A 182 -1.81 -16.45 2.75
CA ALA A 182 -2.36 -17.78 2.97
C ALA A 182 -3.65 -17.99 2.18
N SER A 183 -4.54 -17.00 2.20
CA SER A 183 -5.87 -17.09 1.58
C SER A 183 -5.83 -16.90 0.06
N TYR A 184 -4.95 -16.03 -0.45
CA TYR A 184 -4.86 -15.77 -1.90
C TYR A 184 -4.02 -16.82 -2.63
N LEU A 185 -2.96 -17.34 -2.01
CA LEU A 185 -1.97 -18.17 -2.69
C LEU A 185 -1.87 -19.60 -2.15
N TYR A 186 -1.45 -19.75 -0.90
CA TYR A 186 -0.93 -21.05 -0.44
C TYR A 186 -2.04 -22.08 -0.20
N ILE A 187 -3.13 -21.71 0.48
CA ILE A 187 -4.23 -22.64 0.73
C ILE A 187 -4.93 -23.04 -0.59
N PRO A 188 -5.29 -22.08 -1.49
CA PRO A 188 -5.88 -22.47 -2.77
C PRO A 188 -4.97 -23.38 -3.61
N ALA A 189 -3.67 -23.09 -3.66
CA ALA A 189 -2.74 -23.91 -4.45
C ALA A 189 -2.65 -25.34 -3.90
N GLU A 190 -2.56 -25.49 -2.58
CA GLU A 190 -2.46 -26.83 -1.97
C GLU A 190 -3.76 -27.62 -2.12
N ILE A 191 -4.91 -26.95 -2.00
CA ILE A 191 -6.22 -27.61 -2.23
C ILE A 191 -6.32 -28.07 -3.68
N ALA A 192 -5.96 -27.20 -4.64
CA ALA A 192 -5.99 -27.55 -6.06
C ALA A 192 -5.06 -28.75 -6.33
N ARG A 193 -3.88 -28.75 -5.72
CA ARG A 193 -2.90 -29.86 -5.89
C ARG A 193 -3.46 -31.19 -5.35
N ARG A 194 -4.14 -31.17 -4.21
CA ARG A 194 -4.68 -32.40 -3.57
C ARG A 194 -5.95 -32.90 -4.22
N THR A 195 -6.81 -31.99 -4.68
CA THR A 195 -8.20 -32.33 -5.05
C THR A 195 -8.56 -32.05 -6.51
N GLY A 196 -7.77 -31.25 -7.21
CA GLY A 196 -8.09 -30.73 -8.53
C GLY A 196 -9.15 -29.61 -8.51
N VAL A 197 -9.59 -29.18 -7.32
CA VAL A 197 -10.62 -28.14 -7.20
C VAL A 197 -9.97 -26.79 -6.97
N THR A 198 -10.37 -25.79 -7.75
CA THR A 198 -9.95 -24.40 -7.55
C THR A 198 -10.95 -23.70 -6.62
N ILE A 199 -10.46 -23.12 -5.53
CA ILE A 199 -11.29 -22.36 -4.60
C ILE A 199 -10.90 -20.88 -4.64
N THR A 200 -11.84 -20.03 -4.23
CA THR A 200 -11.63 -18.58 -4.16
C THR A 200 -10.87 -18.20 -2.88
N PRO A 201 -10.22 -17.01 -2.86
CA PRO A 201 -9.62 -16.51 -1.62
C PRO A 201 -10.60 -16.45 -0.45
N ARG A 202 -11.86 -16.09 -0.69
CA ARG A 202 -12.89 -16.03 0.36
C ARG A 202 -13.15 -17.42 0.95
N GLN A 203 -13.25 -18.45 0.09
CA GLN A 203 -13.42 -19.83 0.54
C GLN A 203 -12.21 -20.32 1.33
N ALA A 204 -10.99 -20.01 0.85
CA ALA A 204 -9.76 -20.35 1.56
C ALA A 204 -9.70 -19.67 2.93
N ASN A 205 -10.07 -18.39 2.98
CA ASN A 205 -10.11 -17.63 4.24
C ASN A 205 -11.14 -18.23 5.22
N GLY A 206 -12.28 -18.67 4.71
CA GLY A 206 -13.28 -19.35 5.54
C GLY A 206 -12.74 -20.62 6.18
N LEU A 207 -12.04 -21.46 5.41
CA LEU A 207 -11.37 -22.66 5.92
C LEU A 207 -10.33 -22.30 6.97
N LYS A 208 -9.51 -21.27 6.70
CA LYS A 208 -8.46 -20.82 7.63
C LYS A 208 -9.06 -20.33 8.96
N ILE A 209 -10.11 -19.53 8.90
CA ILE A 209 -10.76 -19.00 10.12
C ILE A 209 -11.41 -20.14 10.92
N ALA A 210 -12.00 -21.11 10.24
CA ALA A 210 -12.62 -22.27 10.93
C ALA A 210 -11.57 -23.13 11.65
N VAL A 211 -10.33 -23.16 11.12
CA VAL A 211 -9.25 -23.96 11.72
C VAL A 211 -8.49 -23.17 12.81
N LEU A 212 -8.17 -21.90 12.57
CA LEU A 212 -7.24 -21.14 13.43
C LEU A 212 -7.84 -19.87 14.04
N GLY A 213 -9.07 -19.53 13.67
CA GLY A 213 -9.66 -18.27 14.12
C GLY A 213 -9.03 -17.05 13.45
N ARG A 214 -9.54 -15.87 13.75
CA ARG A 214 -9.03 -14.61 13.23
C ARG A 214 -7.65 -14.23 13.81
N HIS A 215 -7.41 -14.67 15.05
CA HIS A 215 -6.17 -14.36 15.78
C HIS A 215 -5.09 -15.44 15.64
N ILE A 216 -5.31 -16.45 14.83
CA ILE A 216 -4.38 -17.56 14.54
C ILE A 216 -4.00 -18.30 15.82
N ALA A 217 -4.93 -19.09 16.35
CA ALA A 217 -4.73 -19.86 17.56
C ALA A 217 -5.21 -21.31 17.33
N VAL A 218 -4.38 -22.28 17.68
CA VAL A 218 -4.70 -23.71 17.55
C VAL A 218 -5.99 -24.05 18.35
N SER A 219 -6.19 -23.38 19.48
CA SER A 219 -7.37 -23.57 20.33
C SER A 219 -8.68 -23.07 19.71
N ALA A 220 -8.61 -22.32 18.60
CA ALA A 220 -9.80 -21.79 17.91
C ALA A 220 -10.45 -22.80 16.96
N PHE A 221 -9.91 -23.99 16.81
CA PHE A 221 -10.42 -25.02 15.90
C PHE A 221 -11.90 -25.32 16.18
N ASP A 222 -12.71 -25.20 15.13
CA ASP A 222 -14.16 -25.44 15.20
C ASP A 222 -14.56 -26.45 14.12
N ARG A 223 -14.82 -27.69 14.52
CA ARG A 223 -15.15 -28.78 13.60
C ARG A 223 -16.36 -28.46 12.72
N ASP A 224 -17.42 -27.95 13.36
CA ASP A 224 -18.67 -27.67 12.63
C ASP A 224 -18.47 -26.55 11.60
N ALA A 225 -17.68 -25.54 11.98
CA ALA A 225 -17.33 -24.45 11.04
C ALA A 225 -16.49 -24.98 9.87
N VAL A 226 -15.56 -25.93 10.12
CA VAL A 226 -14.78 -26.53 9.02
C VAL A 226 -15.70 -27.32 8.08
N GLU A 227 -16.66 -28.08 8.61
CA GLU A 227 -17.63 -28.82 7.77
C GLU A 227 -18.45 -27.86 6.89
N GLN A 228 -18.91 -26.75 7.46
CA GLN A 228 -19.63 -25.72 6.71
C GLN A 228 -18.77 -25.09 5.62
N ALA A 229 -17.51 -24.77 5.96
CA ALA A 229 -16.57 -24.15 5.01
C ALA A 229 -16.20 -25.14 3.89
N LEU A 230 -16.04 -26.43 4.19
CA LEU A 230 -15.83 -27.47 3.18
C LEU A 230 -17.00 -27.53 2.20
N ALA A 231 -18.23 -27.52 2.73
CA ALA A 231 -19.44 -27.54 1.88
C ALA A 231 -19.51 -26.29 1.00
N ALA A 232 -19.26 -25.12 1.58
CA ALA A 232 -19.26 -23.84 0.85
C ALA A 232 -18.19 -23.78 -0.24
N ALA A 233 -17.08 -24.52 -0.06
CA ALA A 233 -15.98 -24.57 -1.02
C ALA A 233 -16.15 -25.70 -2.06
N GLY A 234 -17.21 -26.52 -1.96
CA GLY A 234 -17.41 -27.65 -2.87
C GLY A 234 -16.42 -28.81 -2.64
N LEU A 235 -15.93 -28.94 -1.42
CA LEU A 235 -14.87 -29.92 -1.08
C LEU A 235 -15.39 -31.11 -0.27
N THR A 236 -16.69 -31.15 0.03
CA THR A 236 -17.30 -32.27 0.74
C THR A 236 -17.02 -33.59 -0.01
N GLY A 237 -16.52 -34.59 0.73
CA GLY A 237 -16.16 -35.88 0.15
C GLY A 237 -14.80 -35.90 -0.58
N ARG A 238 -14.12 -34.75 -0.67
CA ARG A 238 -12.78 -34.66 -1.26
C ARG A 238 -11.69 -34.49 -0.20
N LEU A 239 -12.02 -33.78 0.88
CA LEU A 239 -11.15 -33.62 2.04
C LEU A 239 -11.97 -33.85 3.30
N SER A 240 -11.35 -34.47 4.29
CA SER A 240 -11.95 -34.59 5.63
C SER A 240 -11.69 -33.31 6.45
N VAL A 241 -12.37 -33.17 7.57
CA VAL A 241 -12.12 -32.08 8.54
C VAL A 241 -10.65 -32.13 9.00
N GLU A 242 -10.14 -33.32 9.24
CA GLU A 242 -8.75 -33.54 9.67
C GLU A 242 -7.77 -33.13 8.58
N ASP A 243 -8.07 -33.47 7.30
CA ASP A 243 -7.21 -33.05 6.17
C ASP A 243 -7.11 -31.50 6.11
N VAL A 244 -8.24 -30.81 6.27
CA VAL A 244 -8.26 -29.34 6.23
C VAL A 244 -7.51 -28.76 7.42
N ARG A 245 -7.76 -29.28 8.62
CA ARG A 245 -7.03 -28.82 9.82
C ARG A 245 -5.53 -28.95 9.62
N ASP A 246 -5.07 -30.11 9.16
CA ASP A 246 -3.65 -30.36 8.99
C ASP A 246 -3.07 -29.55 7.84
N LEU A 247 -3.80 -29.38 6.74
CA LEU A 247 -3.37 -28.55 5.60
C LEU A 247 -3.18 -27.09 6.02
N VAL A 248 -4.22 -26.51 6.63
CA VAL A 248 -4.19 -25.09 7.03
C VAL A 248 -3.07 -24.87 8.08
N SER A 249 -3.00 -25.75 9.08
CA SER A 249 -2.01 -25.65 10.14
C SER A 249 -0.58 -25.74 9.57
N SER A 250 -0.34 -26.66 8.63
CA SER A 250 0.98 -26.84 8.04
C SER A 250 1.43 -25.66 7.18
N ILE A 251 0.47 -24.92 6.61
CA ILE A 251 0.76 -23.71 5.80
C ILE A 251 1.03 -22.50 6.69
N VAL A 252 0.20 -22.31 7.72
CA VAL A 252 0.18 -21.05 8.47
C VAL A 252 1.13 -21.05 9.66
N LEU A 253 1.10 -22.11 10.49
CA LEU A 253 1.75 -22.08 11.79
C LEU A 253 3.30 -22.06 11.75
N PRO A 254 3.98 -22.75 10.82
CA PRO A 254 5.45 -22.81 10.90
C PRO A 254 6.16 -21.46 10.85
N ALA A 255 5.64 -20.50 10.06
CA ALA A 255 6.26 -19.18 9.97
C ALA A 255 5.69 -18.19 11.00
N PHE A 256 4.52 -18.48 11.56
CA PHE A 256 3.73 -17.51 12.32
C PHE A 256 4.46 -16.96 13.55
N ASP A 257 4.95 -17.86 14.41
CA ASP A 257 5.61 -17.44 15.65
C ASP A 257 6.90 -16.67 15.38
N VAL A 258 7.64 -17.08 14.36
CA VAL A 258 8.89 -16.40 13.96
C VAL A 258 8.55 -14.99 13.42
N ALA A 259 7.50 -14.89 12.62
CA ALA A 259 7.07 -13.60 12.06
C ALA A 259 6.58 -12.65 13.15
N LEU A 260 5.82 -13.16 14.13
CA LEU A 260 5.40 -12.35 15.29
C LEU A 260 6.60 -11.81 16.07
N HIS A 261 7.57 -12.68 16.35
CA HIS A 261 8.79 -12.28 17.05
C HIS A 261 9.56 -11.22 16.25
N GLY A 262 9.54 -11.35 14.92
CA GLY A 262 10.20 -10.41 14.01
C GLY A 262 9.70 -8.97 14.10
N LEU A 263 8.49 -8.76 14.58
CA LEU A 263 7.95 -7.39 14.75
C LEU A 263 8.83 -6.60 15.74
N GLY A 264 9.15 -7.19 16.89
CA GLY A 264 10.00 -6.54 17.90
C GLY A 264 11.42 -6.33 17.40
N GLU A 265 12.01 -7.36 16.79
CA GLU A 265 13.35 -7.26 16.22
C GLU A 265 13.46 -6.13 15.20
N ALA A 266 12.48 -6.04 14.29
CA ALA A 266 12.49 -5.02 13.25
C ALA A 266 12.31 -3.61 13.82
N ALA A 267 11.45 -3.45 14.84
CA ALA A 267 11.27 -2.15 15.50
C ALA A 267 12.59 -1.68 16.16
N GLU A 268 13.30 -2.58 16.84
CA GLU A 268 14.62 -2.28 17.41
C GLU A 268 15.64 -1.88 16.34
N GLN A 269 15.67 -2.62 15.23
CA GLN A 269 16.60 -2.31 14.14
C GLN A 269 16.23 -0.99 13.45
N ALA A 270 14.95 -0.73 13.21
CA ALA A 270 14.48 0.52 12.61
C ALA A 270 14.89 1.72 13.47
N ARG A 271 14.69 1.61 14.80
CA ARG A 271 15.12 2.66 15.74
C ARG A 271 16.62 2.90 15.67
N ALA A 272 17.40 1.81 15.67
CA ALA A 272 18.86 1.90 15.60
C ALA A 272 19.37 2.47 14.28
N LEU A 273 18.61 2.32 13.20
CA LEU A 273 18.97 2.80 11.87
C LEU A 273 18.37 4.18 11.56
N GLY A 274 17.48 4.68 12.41
CA GLY A 274 16.83 5.97 12.25
C GLY A 274 15.85 6.01 11.08
N VAL A 275 15.15 4.89 10.81
CA VAL A 275 14.15 4.82 9.74
C VAL A 275 12.80 4.36 10.30
N PRO A 276 11.68 4.70 9.64
CA PRO A 276 10.38 4.17 10.06
C PRO A 276 10.27 2.65 9.88
N VAL A 277 9.27 2.06 10.55
CA VAL A 277 8.91 0.66 10.36
C VAL A 277 7.45 0.56 9.91
N VAL A 278 7.20 -0.23 8.85
CA VAL A 278 5.85 -0.54 8.37
C VAL A 278 5.51 -1.96 8.83
N VAL A 279 4.47 -2.10 9.63
CA VAL A 279 4.09 -3.40 10.20
C VAL A 279 2.74 -3.87 9.67
N HIS A 280 2.62 -5.19 9.50
CA HIS A 280 1.36 -5.84 9.13
C HIS A 280 0.39 -5.75 10.31
N ASN A 281 -0.62 -4.90 10.21
CA ASN A 281 -1.59 -4.69 11.26
C ASN A 281 -2.89 -5.47 10.97
N ALA A 282 -3.11 -6.53 11.71
CA ALA A 282 -4.23 -7.44 11.54
C ALA A 282 -4.61 -8.02 12.91
N ALA A 283 -5.74 -8.69 13.00
CA ALA A 283 -6.17 -9.32 14.26
C ALA A 283 -5.07 -10.24 14.82
N ALA A 284 -4.38 -10.97 13.94
CA ALA A 284 -3.33 -11.92 14.36
C ALA A 284 -2.08 -11.25 14.92
N SER A 285 -1.80 -9.99 14.57
CA SER A 285 -0.58 -9.29 15.02
C SER A 285 -0.84 -8.20 16.05
N MET A 286 -2.10 -7.79 16.25
CA MET A 286 -2.42 -6.61 17.06
C MET A 286 -1.86 -6.63 18.48
N THR A 287 -1.80 -7.80 19.11
CA THR A 287 -1.26 -7.93 20.48
C THR A 287 0.25 -7.75 20.54
N GLN A 288 0.95 -7.93 19.42
CA GLN A 288 2.39 -7.70 19.31
C GLN A 288 2.70 -6.27 18.85
N VAL A 289 1.83 -5.68 18.02
CA VAL A 289 2.02 -4.31 17.49
C VAL A 289 1.88 -3.27 18.62
N MET A 290 0.89 -3.44 19.52
CA MET A 290 0.64 -2.45 20.57
C MET A 290 1.84 -2.19 21.50
N PRO A 291 2.54 -3.21 22.04
CA PRO A 291 3.70 -2.93 22.88
C PRO A 291 4.84 -2.18 22.16
N LEU A 292 4.92 -2.31 20.83
CA LEU A 292 5.97 -1.62 20.04
C LEU A 292 5.67 -0.13 19.91
N ALA A 293 4.44 0.29 20.11
CA ALA A 293 4.05 1.70 20.03
C ALA A 293 4.76 2.55 21.09
N ASP A 294 5.22 1.96 22.18
CA ASP A 294 5.95 2.66 23.23
C ASP A 294 7.44 2.85 22.92
N THR A 295 7.89 2.41 21.74
CA THR A 295 9.30 2.58 21.33
C THR A 295 9.47 3.91 20.58
N ASP A 296 10.68 4.47 20.61
CA ASP A 296 11.00 5.74 19.91
C ASP A 296 11.23 5.52 18.41
N VAL A 297 10.36 4.76 17.75
CA VAL A 297 10.44 4.54 16.31
C VAL A 297 9.14 5.00 15.66
N THR A 298 9.24 5.68 14.52
CA THR A 298 8.04 6.00 13.73
C THR A 298 7.49 4.69 13.16
N MET A 299 6.30 4.32 13.60
CA MET A 299 5.64 3.08 13.17
C MET A 299 4.43 3.41 12.31
N ILE A 300 4.30 2.72 11.18
CA ILE A 300 3.12 2.77 10.32
C ILE A 300 2.40 1.42 10.48
N ALA A 301 1.20 1.44 11.05
CA ALA A 301 0.34 0.27 11.15
C ALA A 301 -0.41 0.12 9.83
N GLY A 302 0.14 -0.70 8.94
CA GLY A 302 -0.37 -0.87 7.57
C GLY A 302 -1.77 -1.44 7.56
N HIS A 303 -2.58 -1.00 6.57
CA HIS A 303 -3.92 -1.51 6.28
C HIS A 303 -4.74 -1.83 7.55
N SER A 304 -4.87 -0.85 8.45
CA SER A 304 -5.59 -1.02 9.73
C SER A 304 -7.09 -1.33 9.55
N ASN A 305 -7.59 -1.28 8.33
CA ASN A 305 -8.90 -1.77 7.94
C ASN A 305 -8.86 -3.23 7.45
N HIS A 306 -7.86 -4.01 7.87
CA HIS A 306 -7.68 -5.40 7.44
C HIS A 306 -8.93 -6.24 7.72
N SER A 307 -9.29 -7.11 6.76
CA SER A 307 -10.53 -7.91 6.79
C SER A 307 -10.63 -8.90 7.96
N SER A 308 -9.54 -9.13 8.69
CA SER A 308 -9.57 -10.01 9.87
C SER A 308 -10.12 -9.30 11.11
N PHE A 309 -10.16 -7.98 11.13
CA PHE A 309 -10.68 -7.25 12.29
C PHE A 309 -12.22 -7.28 12.31
N GLU A 310 -12.80 -7.35 13.49
CA GLU A 310 -14.18 -6.95 13.71
C GLU A 310 -14.25 -5.44 13.86
N LEU A 311 -15.39 -4.86 13.55
CA LEU A 311 -15.56 -3.40 13.51
C LEU A 311 -15.12 -2.72 14.82
N ARG A 312 -15.66 -3.19 15.95
CA ARG A 312 -15.34 -2.60 17.25
C ARG A 312 -13.87 -2.77 17.61
N GLU A 313 -13.34 -3.97 17.36
CA GLU A 313 -11.93 -4.30 17.59
C GLU A 313 -11.00 -3.37 16.82
N ALA A 314 -11.30 -3.14 15.53
CA ALA A 314 -10.49 -2.25 14.70
C ALA A 314 -10.50 -0.80 15.22
N LEU A 315 -11.68 -0.30 15.59
CA LEU A 315 -11.82 1.07 16.09
C LEU A 315 -11.04 1.26 17.40
N GLU A 316 -11.24 0.37 18.38
CA GLU A 316 -10.55 0.43 19.66
C GLU A 316 -9.02 0.29 19.49
N HIS A 317 -8.60 -0.59 18.58
CA HIS A 317 -7.17 -0.79 18.31
C HIS A 317 -6.56 0.45 17.64
N ALA A 318 -7.21 1.00 16.61
CA ALA A 318 -6.72 2.19 15.91
C ALA A 318 -6.65 3.41 16.83
N GLU A 319 -7.65 3.58 17.70
CA GLU A 319 -7.66 4.67 18.69
C GLU A 319 -6.43 4.57 19.60
N ARG A 320 -6.16 3.39 20.14
CA ARG A 320 -5.00 3.16 21.03
C ARG A 320 -3.67 3.37 20.27
N LEU A 321 -3.59 2.92 19.02
CA LEU A 321 -2.40 3.13 18.20
C LEU A 321 -2.13 4.64 18.01
N ARG A 322 -3.15 5.41 17.65
CA ARG A 322 -2.99 6.86 17.44
C ARG A 322 -2.65 7.58 18.74
N GLU A 323 -3.26 7.20 19.85
CA GLU A 323 -2.91 7.76 21.17
C GLU A 323 -1.43 7.54 21.50
N ALA A 324 -0.88 6.43 21.03
CA ALA A 324 0.55 6.08 21.23
C ALA A 324 1.46 6.68 20.15
N GLY A 325 0.91 7.47 19.22
CA GLY A 325 1.71 8.14 18.16
C GLY A 325 2.00 7.29 16.94
N VAL A 326 1.36 6.13 16.81
CA VAL A 326 1.51 5.27 15.62
C VAL A 326 0.68 5.85 14.47
N ILE A 327 1.24 5.84 13.27
CA ILE A 327 0.55 6.26 12.04
C ILE A 327 -0.42 5.15 11.65
N VAL A 328 -1.71 5.46 11.60
CA VAL A 328 -2.75 4.50 11.20
C VAL A 328 -2.99 4.62 9.71
N ASP A 329 -2.58 3.59 8.98
CA ASP A 329 -2.75 3.51 7.53
C ASP A 329 -3.98 2.66 7.19
N VAL A 330 -4.74 3.05 6.17
CA VAL A 330 -5.83 2.22 5.63
C VAL A 330 -5.55 1.89 4.17
N SER A 331 -5.98 0.70 3.76
CA SER A 331 -5.71 0.17 2.43
C SER A 331 -6.97 0.13 1.58
N THR A 332 -6.81 0.34 0.27
CA THR A 332 -7.88 0.16 -0.70
C THR A 332 -7.90 -1.24 -1.30
N LEU A 333 -7.06 -2.16 -0.80
CA LEU A 333 -7.05 -3.53 -1.29
C LEU A 333 -8.44 -4.14 -1.16
N ASP A 334 -9.00 -4.59 -2.28
CA ASP A 334 -10.20 -5.41 -2.31
C ASP A 334 -11.43 -4.76 -1.66
N THR A 335 -11.50 -3.43 -1.61
CA THR A 335 -12.49 -2.71 -0.80
C THR A 335 -13.80 -2.44 -1.56
N PHE A 336 -13.71 -1.93 -2.79
CA PHE A 336 -14.89 -1.49 -3.54
C PHE A 336 -15.19 -2.38 -4.76
N GLY A 337 -14.18 -2.73 -5.52
CA GLY A 337 -14.30 -3.43 -6.79
C GLY A 337 -14.24 -4.93 -6.69
N ALA A 338 -13.06 -5.48 -6.47
CA ALA A 338 -12.82 -6.92 -6.56
C ALA A 338 -13.52 -7.73 -5.45
N ARG A 339 -13.47 -7.22 -4.22
CA ARG A 339 -14.15 -7.83 -3.06
C ARG A 339 -13.88 -9.34 -2.91
N ARG A 340 -12.63 -9.73 -3.06
CA ARG A 340 -12.27 -11.15 -3.02
C ARG A 340 -12.23 -11.70 -1.59
N LEU A 341 -11.88 -10.86 -0.62
CA LEU A 341 -11.94 -11.19 0.81
C LEU A 341 -12.94 -10.33 1.55
N THR A 342 -12.91 -9.01 1.36
CA THR A 342 -13.82 -8.11 2.08
C THR A 342 -15.22 -8.14 1.48
N THR A 343 -16.20 -7.77 2.29
CA THR A 343 -17.59 -7.67 1.83
C THR A 343 -17.97 -6.26 1.39
N GLY A 344 -17.20 -5.25 1.82
CA GLY A 344 -17.48 -3.86 1.48
C GLY A 344 -16.57 -2.90 2.24
N PRO A 345 -16.84 -1.59 2.15
CA PRO A 345 -15.99 -0.56 2.73
C PRO A 345 -16.36 -0.16 4.17
N GLU A 346 -17.18 -0.95 4.85
CA GLU A 346 -17.75 -0.56 6.16
C GLU A 346 -16.67 -0.23 7.19
N LEU A 347 -15.63 -1.04 7.23
CA LEU A 347 -14.53 -0.84 8.19
C LEU A 347 -13.72 0.42 7.83
N LEU A 348 -13.44 0.61 6.54
CA LEU A 348 -12.77 1.82 6.05
C LEU A 348 -13.57 3.07 6.43
N TYR A 349 -14.88 3.06 6.17
CA TYR A 349 -15.76 4.20 6.47
C TYR A 349 -15.82 4.47 7.97
N ALA A 350 -15.86 3.43 8.79
CA ALA A 350 -15.91 3.59 10.25
C ALA A 350 -14.63 4.26 10.78
N LEU A 351 -13.47 3.85 10.29
CA LEU A 351 -12.19 4.45 10.69
C LEU A 351 -12.12 5.93 10.26
N PHE A 352 -12.57 6.26 9.03
CA PHE A 352 -12.65 7.65 8.59
C PHE A 352 -13.62 8.46 9.46
N SER A 353 -14.83 7.94 9.70
CA SER A 353 -15.84 8.64 10.53
C SER A 353 -15.35 8.93 11.93
N ALA A 354 -14.56 8.03 12.48
CA ALA A 354 -13.98 8.18 13.82
C ALA A 354 -12.74 9.11 13.84
N GLY A 355 -12.28 9.58 12.68
CA GLY A 355 -11.08 10.42 12.58
C GLY A 355 -9.79 9.68 12.91
N LEU A 356 -9.75 8.38 12.66
CA LEU A 356 -8.65 7.51 13.07
C LEU A 356 -7.66 7.17 11.96
N VAL A 357 -7.76 7.82 10.79
CA VAL A 357 -6.90 7.53 9.64
C VAL A 357 -5.87 8.63 9.46
N ASP A 358 -4.61 8.26 9.30
CA ASP A 358 -3.51 9.19 9.01
C ASP A 358 -3.06 9.10 7.55
N THR A 359 -3.02 7.90 6.96
CA THR A 359 -2.59 7.70 5.56
C THR A 359 -3.49 6.69 4.84
N ILE A 360 -3.47 6.77 3.50
CA ILE A 360 -4.21 5.86 2.61
C ILE A 360 -3.21 5.21 1.65
N SER A 361 -3.27 3.88 1.57
CA SER A 361 -2.42 3.08 0.68
C SER A 361 -3.26 2.11 -0.15
N THR A 362 -2.63 1.28 -0.98
CA THR A 362 -3.35 0.28 -1.77
C THR A 362 -3.10 -1.15 -1.31
N ASP A 363 -1.99 -1.42 -0.63
CA ASP A 363 -1.58 -2.79 -0.34
C ASP A 363 -1.74 -3.64 -1.63
N TYR A 364 -1.16 -3.15 -2.72
CA TYR A 364 -1.34 -3.77 -4.04
C TYR A 364 -0.82 -5.21 -4.00
N ALA A 365 -1.72 -6.15 -4.27
CA ALA A 365 -1.40 -7.57 -4.24
C ALA A 365 -2.07 -8.23 -5.46
N GLY A 366 -1.33 -8.31 -6.56
CA GLY A 366 -1.82 -8.97 -7.76
C GLY A 366 -2.95 -8.23 -8.49
N GLY A 367 -3.03 -6.92 -8.34
CA GLY A 367 -4.00 -6.10 -9.06
C GLY A 367 -5.39 -6.03 -8.45
N HIS A 368 -5.53 -6.33 -7.19
CA HIS A 368 -6.85 -6.33 -6.52
C HIS A 368 -7.14 -5.06 -5.74
N HIS A 369 -6.27 -4.04 -5.83
CA HIS A 369 -6.54 -2.76 -5.17
C HIS A 369 -7.58 -1.94 -5.95
N ASP A 370 -8.27 -1.06 -5.26
CA ASP A 370 -9.06 0.00 -5.87
C ASP A 370 -8.21 1.29 -5.92
N PRO A 371 -8.37 2.16 -6.93
CA PRO A 371 -7.64 3.42 -6.97
C PRO A 371 -7.84 4.25 -5.70
N ILE A 372 -6.78 4.88 -5.19
CA ILE A 372 -6.89 5.74 -4.01
C ILE A 372 -7.93 6.84 -4.24
N LEU A 373 -7.93 7.45 -5.44
CA LEU A 373 -8.90 8.52 -5.75
C LEU A 373 -10.34 7.99 -5.79
N LEU A 374 -10.57 6.73 -6.15
CA LEU A 374 -11.91 6.12 -6.07
C LEU A 374 -12.34 5.99 -4.60
N ALA A 375 -11.43 5.52 -3.75
CA ALA A 375 -11.71 5.38 -2.32
C ALA A 375 -12.02 6.74 -1.68
N ILE A 376 -11.24 7.78 -2.04
CA ILE A 376 -11.48 9.15 -1.58
C ILE A 376 -12.85 9.63 -2.06
N ASP A 377 -13.14 9.50 -3.35
CA ASP A 377 -14.41 9.93 -3.95
C ASP A 377 -15.61 9.32 -3.20
N ARG A 378 -15.56 8.00 -3.00
CA ARG A 378 -16.61 7.26 -2.30
C ARG A 378 -16.74 7.66 -0.83
N SER A 379 -15.62 7.89 -0.16
CA SER A 379 -15.60 8.25 1.27
C SER A 379 -16.11 9.68 1.49
N VAL A 380 -15.76 10.61 0.59
CA VAL A 380 -16.26 11.98 0.61
C VAL A 380 -17.78 11.98 0.32
N ALA A 381 -18.21 11.23 -0.69
CA ALA A 381 -19.64 11.11 -1.02
C ALA A 381 -20.46 10.50 0.13
N ALA A 382 -19.84 9.59 0.90
CA ALA A 382 -20.46 9.01 2.10
C ALA A 382 -20.44 9.96 3.30
N GLY A 383 -19.77 11.12 3.20
CA GLY A 383 -19.69 12.11 4.28
C GLY A 383 -18.81 11.71 5.44
N VAL A 384 -17.91 10.74 5.24
CA VAL A 384 -17.07 10.20 6.34
C VAL A 384 -15.71 10.91 6.44
N VAL A 385 -15.34 11.69 5.44
CA VAL A 385 -14.08 12.48 5.43
C VAL A 385 -14.26 13.65 4.46
N SER A 386 -13.58 14.77 4.72
CA SER A 386 -13.57 15.90 3.77
C SER A 386 -12.54 15.64 2.66
N LEU A 387 -12.80 16.21 1.47
CA LEU A 387 -11.89 16.03 0.34
C LEU A 387 -10.47 16.53 0.64
N PRO A 388 -10.27 17.76 1.18
CA PRO A 388 -8.90 18.20 1.46
C PRO A 388 -8.17 17.31 2.47
N ALA A 389 -8.87 16.81 3.51
CA ALA A 389 -8.26 15.92 4.49
C ALA A 389 -7.85 14.58 3.84
N ALA A 390 -8.73 14.01 3.01
CA ALA A 390 -8.43 12.75 2.34
C ALA A 390 -7.25 12.87 1.36
N ILE A 391 -7.17 14.00 0.64
CA ILE A 391 -6.01 14.26 -0.25
C ILE A 391 -4.73 14.35 0.59
N ALA A 392 -4.75 15.03 1.75
CA ALA A 392 -3.57 15.11 2.63
C ALA A 392 -3.13 13.71 3.08
N MET A 393 -4.07 12.81 3.38
CA MET A 393 -3.79 11.43 3.80
C MET A 393 -3.12 10.59 2.70
N ALA A 394 -3.23 10.99 1.44
CA ALA A 394 -2.61 10.30 0.31
C ALA A 394 -1.44 11.09 -0.28
N THR A 395 -1.00 12.16 0.37
CA THR A 395 0.05 13.04 -0.15
C THR A 395 0.98 13.52 0.98
N ALA A 396 0.74 14.70 1.56
CA ALA A 396 1.64 15.29 2.54
C ALA A 396 1.81 14.44 3.80
N ASN A 397 0.73 13.83 4.30
CA ASN A 397 0.83 12.99 5.50
C ASN A 397 1.79 11.82 5.29
N VAL A 398 1.74 11.20 4.10
CA VAL A 398 2.63 10.08 3.77
C VAL A 398 4.08 10.57 3.68
N ALA A 399 4.30 11.72 3.01
CA ALA A 399 5.63 12.30 2.88
C ALA A 399 6.25 12.63 4.26
N ASP A 400 5.42 13.09 5.20
CA ASP A 400 5.87 13.39 6.56
C ASP A 400 6.14 12.11 7.38
N ALA A 401 5.30 11.09 7.20
CA ALA A 401 5.43 9.82 7.93
C ALA A 401 6.73 9.07 7.55
N ILE A 402 7.14 9.17 6.27
CA ILE A 402 8.33 8.48 5.77
C ILE A 402 9.21 9.50 5.02
N PRO A 403 10.03 10.26 5.74
CA PRO A 403 10.77 11.39 5.14
C PRO A 403 11.63 11.04 3.91
N GLY A 404 12.17 9.84 3.84
CA GLY A 404 12.98 9.39 2.69
C GLY A 404 12.18 8.99 1.47
N LEU A 405 10.86 8.83 1.59
CA LEU A 405 10.01 8.31 0.52
C LEU A 405 9.78 9.36 -0.57
N ALA A 406 9.45 10.58 -0.19
CA ALA A 406 8.90 11.58 -1.12
C ALA A 406 9.44 12.98 -0.82
N SER A 407 10.76 13.10 -0.77
CA SER A 407 11.43 14.37 -0.48
C SER A 407 10.96 15.47 -1.42
N ARG A 408 10.51 16.61 -0.86
CA ARG A 408 10.00 17.78 -1.59
C ARG A 408 8.74 17.47 -2.44
N ARG A 409 8.02 16.39 -2.15
CA ARG A 409 6.79 15.98 -2.88
C ARG A 409 5.58 16.00 -1.95
N GLY A 410 4.41 15.74 -2.50
CA GLY A 410 3.16 15.62 -1.74
C GLY A 410 2.49 16.95 -1.39
N ARG A 411 3.00 18.06 -1.96
CA ARG A 411 2.44 19.39 -1.70
C ARG A 411 2.48 20.26 -2.95
N VAL A 412 1.44 21.08 -3.14
CA VAL A 412 1.44 22.10 -4.20
C VAL A 412 1.90 23.42 -3.55
N VAL A 413 3.22 23.60 -3.46
CA VAL A 413 3.83 24.81 -2.91
C VAL A 413 5.07 25.18 -3.73
N PRO A 414 5.45 26.47 -3.82
CA PRO A 414 6.68 26.84 -4.52
C PRO A 414 7.89 26.12 -3.94
N GLY A 415 8.75 25.62 -4.81
CA GLY A 415 9.96 24.85 -4.45
C GLY A 415 9.75 23.35 -4.32
N ALA A 416 8.49 22.90 -4.29
CA ALA A 416 8.22 21.44 -4.32
C ALA A 416 8.53 20.88 -5.71
N ILE A 417 8.87 19.60 -5.75
CA ILE A 417 8.95 18.86 -7.02
C ILE A 417 7.55 18.83 -7.65
N ALA A 418 7.48 19.06 -8.94
CA ALA A 418 6.21 19.16 -9.66
C ALA A 418 5.68 17.76 -10.03
N ASP A 419 5.34 16.99 -8.99
CA ASP A 419 4.57 15.76 -9.10
C ASP A 419 3.11 16.17 -8.84
N LEU A 420 2.30 16.19 -9.89
CA LEU A 420 0.96 16.78 -9.86
C LEU A 420 -0.03 15.88 -10.60
N VAL A 421 -1.28 15.91 -10.15
CA VAL A 421 -2.40 15.21 -10.81
C VAL A 421 -3.49 16.23 -11.11
N VAL A 422 -3.98 16.21 -12.34
CA VAL A 422 -5.17 16.97 -12.76
C VAL A 422 -6.28 15.96 -12.98
N THR A 423 -7.41 16.16 -12.33
CA THR A 423 -8.52 15.21 -12.37
C THR A 423 -9.88 15.91 -12.39
N ASP A 424 -10.92 15.16 -12.75
CA ASP A 424 -12.31 15.63 -12.76
C ASP A 424 -12.82 15.73 -11.32
N PRO A 425 -13.18 16.93 -10.83
CA PRO A 425 -13.66 17.05 -9.44
C PRO A 425 -14.98 16.33 -9.18
N ALA A 426 -15.74 15.96 -10.21
CA ALA A 426 -16.98 15.19 -10.07
C ALA A 426 -16.75 13.68 -10.09
N ARG A 427 -15.56 13.24 -10.49
CA ARG A 427 -15.18 11.82 -10.58
C ARG A 427 -13.67 11.72 -10.39
N LEU A 428 -13.23 11.80 -9.14
CA LEU A 428 -11.78 11.91 -8.83
C LEU A 428 -10.92 10.82 -9.48
N ALA A 429 -11.46 9.62 -9.67
CA ALA A 429 -10.72 8.54 -10.33
C ALA A 429 -10.58 8.73 -11.84
N ALA A 430 -11.22 9.75 -12.43
CA ALA A 430 -11.06 10.09 -13.85
C ALA A 430 -9.87 11.05 -14.00
N VAL A 431 -8.67 10.51 -13.81
CA VAL A 431 -7.40 11.24 -13.91
C VAL A 431 -7.18 11.64 -15.37
N ASP A 432 -6.93 12.93 -15.62
CA ASP A 432 -6.66 13.46 -16.96
C ASP A 432 -5.15 13.56 -17.24
N THR A 433 -4.44 14.27 -16.36
CA THR A 433 -3.01 14.56 -16.57
C THR A 433 -2.23 14.24 -15.29
N VAL A 434 -1.07 13.63 -15.47
CA VAL A 434 -0.12 13.40 -14.35
C VAL A 434 1.23 13.94 -14.78
N LEU A 435 1.84 14.75 -13.90
CA LEU A 435 3.22 15.20 -14.05
C LEU A 435 4.09 14.52 -13.00
N ILE A 436 5.29 14.11 -13.39
CA ILE A 436 6.33 13.63 -12.49
C ILE A 436 7.59 14.45 -12.76
N GLY A 437 8.08 15.16 -11.76
CA GLY A 437 9.24 16.02 -11.92
C GLY A 437 9.07 17.06 -13.02
N GLY A 438 7.85 17.58 -13.19
CA GLY A 438 7.51 18.60 -14.18
C GLY A 438 7.30 18.07 -15.61
N GLU A 439 7.52 16.78 -15.84
CA GLU A 439 7.29 16.16 -17.15
C GLU A 439 5.91 15.48 -17.19
N ILE A 440 5.17 15.67 -18.26
CA ILE A 440 3.83 15.08 -18.40
C ILE A 440 3.97 13.58 -18.70
N ALA A 441 3.61 12.76 -17.74
CA ALA A 441 3.65 11.29 -17.86
C ALA A 441 2.32 10.69 -18.31
N VAL A 442 1.20 11.39 -18.03
CA VAL A 442 -0.14 10.99 -18.47
C VAL A 442 -0.83 12.21 -19.07
N ARG A 443 -1.50 12.00 -20.20
CA ARG A 443 -2.30 13.03 -20.86
C ARG A 443 -3.63 12.42 -21.33
N HIS A 444 -4.73 13.07 -20.97
CA HIS A 444 -6.10 12.62 -21.29
C HIS A 444 -6.32 11.15 -20.87
N GLY A 445 -5.82 10.80 -19.67
CA GLY A 445 -6.01 9.48 -19.10
C GLY A 445 -5.19 8.36 -19.73
N ARG A 446 -4.16 8.70 -20.52
CA ARG A 446 -3.30 7.72 -21.22
C ARG A 446 -1.83 8.05 -20.99
N ARG A 447 -0.98 7.03 -20.99
CA ARG A 447 0.46 7.26 -20.97
C ARG A 447 0.85 8.24 -22.08
N ALA A 448 1.60 9.27 -21.72
CA ALA A 448 2.20 10.15 -22.73
C ALA A 448 3.31 9.34 -23.43
N THR A 449 3.20 9.20 -24.74
CA THR A 449 4.23 8.54 -25.53
C THR A 449 5.27 9.58 -25.96
N ASP A 450 6.53 9.20 -25.92
CA ASP A 450 7.64 10.05 -26.35
C ASP A 450 7.54 10.43 -27.83
#